data_6a1848b218e458736f22aa367531e777
#
_entry.id   6a1848b218e458736f22aa367531e777
#
_cell.length_a   1.000
_cell.length_b   1.000
_cell.length_c   1.000
_cell.angle_alpha   90.00
_cell.angle_beta   90.00
_cell.angle_gamma   90.00
#
_symmetry.space_group_name_H-M   'P 1'
#
loop_
_entity.id
_entity.type
_entity.pdbx_description
1 polymer ?
#
loop_
_entity_poly.entity_id
_entity_poly.type
_entity_poly.pdbx_seq_one_letter_code
_entity_poly.pdbx_strand_id
1 'polypeptide(L)'
;MIKKLLCIAPLALLCGCAIYQPKPINRQAISGRLAAPDIQSLRIKARQIKHPVLKPRNIDFAKGISAQDAAIIAVIANPQLRAERDRLGIANAQLLQAGILPNPAFSYSLDVPSGGSDQGTVNAYGLGLDWSIIKSLLTRGPKIDAARANKESVSLGIAWQEWQVAQSARLEVYRVMMLEQQLKIAKNEENALLQNLQAIKKAVDEGNMTIVDLDAVESTLRSAHSTALSTSQKLEQERLRLNLVLGFPPKSNVPLKKNMAFPALKTLPALDGIMKGIENRRLDLLALKQGYQSQEATLREAVRAQFPSIGIGFSHARDTTNVITTGFSLSIKLPFFNRNQGHIAIEKTTRQMLYDEYMNRIFQARADAAAILANIKAVQAQISAADQSVAALERLVSVSYNGFLEGNIDALSYYNAVNRLATRRLDALKLRQTLAELHVALEISAGEYLQ
;
A
#
# COMPACT_ATOMS: atom_id res chain seq x y z
N MET A 1 -46.05 -42.92 -11.76
CA MET A 1 -45.31 -41.94 -10.88
C MET A 1 -43.90 -41.61 -11.38
N ILE A 2 -43.19 -42.47 -12.06
CA ILE A 2 -41.79 -42.27 -12.53
C ILE A 2 -41.68 -41.21 -13.64
N LYS A 3 -42.67 -41.03 -14.51
CA LYS A 3 -42.64 -39.99 -15.59
C LYS A 3 -42.71 -38.53 -15.11
N LYS A 4 -43.24 -38.26 -13.91
CA LYS A 4 -43.30 -36.91 -13.33
C LYS A 4 -42.00 -36.51 -12.57
N LEU A 5 -41.20 -37.50 -12.11
CA LEU A 5 -39.90 -37.21 -11.48
C LEU A 5 -38.82 -36.86 -12.48
N LEU A 6 -38.92 -37.33 -13.75
CA LEU A 6 -37.90 -37.09 -14.79
C LEU A 6 -37.93 -35.64 -15.31
N CYS A 7 -39.05 -34.91 -15.18
CA CYS A 7 -39.15 -33.50 -15.61
C CYS A 7 -38.73 -32.48 -14.56
N ILE A 8 -38.59 -32.87 -13.28
CA ILE A 8 -38.20 -31.96 -12.21
C ILE A 8 -36.65 -31.90 -12.03
N ALA A 9 -35.95 -32.97 -12.39
CA ALA A 9 -34.50 -33.03 -12.31
C ALA A 9 -33.74 -31.99 -13.13
N PRO A 10 -34.11 -31.69 -14.43
CA PRO A 10 -33.42 -30.64 -15.19
C PRO A 10 -33.72 -29.21 -14.69
N LEU A 11 -34.85 -28.96 -14.02
CA LEU A 11 -35.19 -27.63 -13.50
C LEU A 11 -34.39 -27.28 -12.24
N ALA A 12 -34.04 -28.27 -11.41
CA ALA A 12 -33.21 -28.09 -10.22
C ALA A 12 -31.75 -27.78 -10.57
N LEU A 13 -31.24 -28.22 -11.72
CA LEU A 13 -29.89 -27.95 -12.21
C LEU A 13 -29.69 -26.52 -12.71
N LEU A 14 -30.76 -25.79 -13.03
CA LEU A 14 -30.70 -24.41 -13.52
C LEU A 14 -30.68 -23.34 -12.41
N CYS A 15 -31.04 -23.70 -11.18
CA CYS A 15 -31.10 -22.77 -10.04
C CYS A 15 -29.74 -22.31 -9.50
N GLY A 16 -28.62 -22.88 -9.96
CA GLY A 16 -27.27 -22.55 -9.51
C GLY A 16 -26.42 -21.75 -10.51
N CYS A 17 -26.94 -21.40 -11.68
CA CYS A 17 -26.15 -20.72 -12.71
C CYS A 17 -25.95 -19.25 -12.38
N ALA A 18 -24.70 -18.79 -12.32
CA ALA A 18 -24.36 -17.39 -12.22
C ALA A 18 -24.78 -16.66 -13.50
N ILE A 19 -25.48 -15.54 -13.36
CA ILE A 19 -25.88 -14.69 -14.50
C ILE A 19 -24.80 -13.63 -14.68
N TYR A 20 -24.31 -13.50 -15.92
CA TYR A 20 -23.36 -12.45 -16.27
C TYR A 20 -24.02 -11.08 -16.15
N GLN A 21 -23.37 -10.18 -15.37
CA GLN A 21 -23.77 -8.78 -15.24
C GLN A 21 -22.64 -7.90 -15.80
N PRO A 22 -22.88 -7.17 -16.90
CA PRO A 22 -21.88 -6.27 -17.46
C PRO A 22 -21.58 -5.12 -16.51
N LYS A 23 -20.28 -4.77 -16.36
CA LYS A 23 -19.82 -3.61 -15.58
C LYS A 23 -19.05 -2.67 -16.52
N PRO A 24 -19.73 -1.84 -17.32
CA PRO A 24 -19.07 -0.99 -18.30
C PRO A 24 -18.27 0.14 -17.62
N ILE A 25 -17.11 0.44 -18.19
CA ILE A 25 -16.31 1.63 -17.83
C ILE A 25 -16.84 2.78 -18.68
N ASN A 26 -17.77 3.57 -18.14
CA ASN A 26 -18.37 4.72 -18.81
C ASN A 26 -18.04 6.03 -18.06
N ARG A 27 -18.37 7.18 -18.68
CA ARG A 27 -18.08 8.51 -18.13
C ARG A 27 -18.72 8.72 -16.74
N GLN A 28 -19.92 8.21 -16.50
CA GLN A 28 -20.62 8.33 -15.22
C GLN A 28 -19.90 7.53 -14.11
N ALA A 29 -19.47 6.31 -14.41
CA ALA A 29 -18.68 5.49 -13.48
C ALA A 29 -17.33 6.15 -13.14
N ILE A 30 -16.66 6.76 -14.16
CA ILE A 30 -15.41 7.49 -13.98
C ILE A 30 -15.63 8.73 -13.10
N SER A 31 -16.59 9.59 -13.43
CA SER A 31 -16.85 10.82 -12.67
C SER A 31 -17.22 10.56 -11.23
N GLY A 32 -18.04 9.54 -10.95
CA GLY A 32 -18.39 9.13 -9.59
C GLY A 32 -17.19 8.62 -8.78
N ARG A 33 -16.19 8.02 -9.46
CA ARG A 33 -14.97 7.53 -8.80
C ARG A 33 -13.92 8.62 -8.56
N LEU A 34 -13.92 9.69 -9.36
CA LEU A 34 -13.03 10.85 -9.26
C LEU A 34 -13.60 11.95 -8.34
N ALA A 35 -14.83 11.83 -7.89
CA ALA A 35 -15.44 12.76 -6.94
C ALA A 35 -14.75 12.71 -5.57
N ALA A 36 -14.82 13.84 -4.85
CA ALA A 36 -14.33 13.89 -3.46
C ALA A 36 -15.06 12.86 -2.59
N PRO A 37 -14.34 12.21 -1.66
CA PRO A 37 -14.97 11.31 -0.71
C PRO A 37 -16.01 12.03 0.16
N ASP A 38 -17.12 11.36 0.45
CA ASP A 38 -18.12 11.89 1.38
C ASP A 38 -17.57 11.95 2.81
N ILE A 39 -17.56 13.14 3.39
CA ILE A 39 -16.99 13.41 4.71
C ILE A 39 -17.72 12.63 5.82
N GLN A 40 -19.04 12.46 5.72
CA GLN A 40 -19.82 11.71 6.72
C GLN A 40 -19.45 10.22 6.68
N SER A 41 -19.38 9.66 5.49
CA SER A 41 -18.91 8.27 5.29
C SER A 41 -17.49 8.07 5.84
N LEU A 42 -16.58 9.03 5.59
CA LEU A 42 -15.21 8.98 6.13
C LEU A 42 -15.20 8.96 7.66
N ARG A 43 -15.99 9.82 8.31
CA ARG A 43 -16.10 9.87 9.78
C ARG A 43 -16.59 8.55 10.37
N ILE A 44 -17.63 7.95 9.79
CA ILE A 44 -18.18 6.68 10.25
C ILE A 44 -17.12 5.57 10.09
N LYS A 45 -16.51 5.45 8.92
CA LYS A 45 -15.48 4.44 8.66
C LYS A 45 -14.24 4.60 9.52
N ALA A 46 -13.83 5.85 9.82
CA ALA A 46 -12.69 6.13 10.69
C ALA A 46 -12.90 5.66 12.15
N ARG A 47 -14.13 5.70 12.64
CA ARG A 47 -14.51 5.17 13.97
C ARG A 47 -14.57 3.63 13.99
N GLN A 48 -14.74 3.00 12.84
CA GLN A 48 -14.95 1.55 12.69
C GLN A 48 -13.76 0.82 12.07
N ILE A 49 -12.65 1.53 11.79
CA ILE A 49 -11.48 0.92 11.14
C ILE A 49 -10.97 -0.26 11.97
N LYS A 50 -10.80 -1.39 11.29
CA LYS A 50 -10.21 -2.61 11.87
C LYS A 50 -8.89 -2.86 11.18
N HIS A 51 -7.79 -2.52 11.85
CA HIS A 51 -6.45 -2.70 11.33
C HIS A 51 -5.52 -3.12 12.47
N PRO A 52 -4.54 -4.01 12.26
CA PRO A 52 -3.65 -4.50 13.33
C PRO A 52 -2.87 -3.38 14.06
N VAL A 53 -2.50 -2.30 13.35
CA VAL A 53 -1.65 -1.22 13.88
C VAL A 53 -2.42 0.09 14.04
N LEU A 54 -3.34 0.43 13.11
CA LEU A 54 -4.06 1.70 13.13
C LEU A 54 -5.25 1.62 14.09
N LYS A 55 -5.40 2.67 14.93
CA LYS A 55 -6.49 2.76 15.91
C LYS A 55 -7.65 3.61 15.39
N PRO A 56 -8.91 3.29 15.72
CA PRO A 56 -10.09 4.11 15.40
C PRO A 56 -9.95 5.56 15.88
N ARG A 57 -10.44 6.52 15.09
CA ARG A 57 -10.36 7.96 15.42
C ARG A 57 -11.67 8.68 15.10
N ASN A 58 -11.92 9.75 15.87
CA ASN A 58 -12.99 10.70 15.60
C ASN A 58 -12.40 11.92 14.87
N ILE A 59 -12.66 12.03 13.57
CA ILE A 59 -12.10 13.07 12.70
C ILE A 59 -13.02 14.28 12.67
N ASP A 60 -12.48 15.46 12.98
CA ASP A 60 -13.18 16.74 12.90
C ASP A 60 -12.53 17.65 11.84
N PHE A 61 -13.13 17.65 10.66
CA PHE A 61 -12.64 18.47 9.54
C PHE A 61 -12.77 19.99 9.79
N ALA A 62 -13.68 20.42 10.67
CA ALA A 62 -13.85 21.84 10.96
C ALA A 62 -12.68 22.40 11.78
N LYS A 63 -12.08 21.58 12.64
CA LYS A 63 -10.87 21.93 13.42
C LYS A 63 -9.57 21.68 12.66
N GLY A 64 -9.66 21.14 11.44
CA GLY A 64 -8.52 20.66 10.66
C GLY A 64 -8.04 19.27 11.08
N ILE A 65 -7.49 18.51 10.11
CA ILE A 65 -7.02 17.15 10.33
C ILE A 65 -5.60 17.12 10.86
N SER A 66 -5.32 16.21 11.79
CA SER A 66 -3.96 15.90 12.24
C SER A 66 -3.28 14.90 11.30
N ALA A 67 -1.97 14.68 11.46
CA ALA A 67 -1.22 13.67 10.71
C ALA A 67 -1.80 12.25 10.91
N GLN A 68 -2.25 11.91 12.14
CA GLN A 68 -2.91 10.64 12.41
C GLN A 68 -4.30 10.54 11.79
N ASP A 69 -5.04 11.65 11.69
CA ASP A 69 -6.34 11.67 11.00
C ASP A 69 -6.13 11.48 9.49
N ALA A 70 -5.12 12.14 8.91
CA ALA A 70 -4.71 11.95 7.53
C ALA A 70 -4.34 10.49 7.20
N ALA A 71 -3.62 9.82 8.10
CA ALA A 71 -3.31 8.40 7.98
C ALA A 71 -4.57 7.54 7.83
N ILE A 72 -5.57 7.75 8.68
CA ILE A 72 -6.83 6.99 8.62
C ILE A 72 -7.64 7.34 7.37
N ILE A 73 -7.72 8.63 7.01
CA ILE A 73 -8.41 9.07 5.79
C ILE A 73 -7.79 8.41 4.55
N ALA A 74 -6.47 8.41 4.44
CA ALA A 74 -5.75 7.80 3.33
C ALA A 74 -6.07 6.31 3.23
N VAL A 75 -6.04 5.57 4.33
CA VAL A 75 -6.38 4.14 4.33
C VAL A 75 -7.81 3.90 3.85
N ILE A 76 -8.76 4.75 4.22
CA ILE A 76 -10.18 4.59 3.83
C ILE A 76 -10.43 4.98 2.37
N ALA A 77 -9.84 6.08 1.90
CA ALA A 77 -10.24 6.74 0.66
C ALA A 77 -9.26 6.56 -0.49
N ASN A 78 -8.00 6.18 -0.24
CA ASN A 78 -6.99 6.02 -1.29
C ASN A 78 -7.44 5.03 -2.37
N PRO A 79 -7.46 5.43 -3.67
CA PRO A 79 -7.94 4.58 -4.76
C PRO A 79 -7.07 3.34 -4.99
N GLN A 80 -5.75 3.43 -4.77
CA GLN A 80 -4.82 2.31 -4.94
C GLN A 80 -5.13 1.19 -3.95
N LEU A 81 -5.37 1.52 -2.67
CA LEU A 81 -5.73 0.53 -1.65
C LEU A 81 -7.07 -0.16 -1.94
N ARG A 82 -7.97 0.51 -2.65
CA ARG A 82 -9.22 -0.11 -3.07
C ARG A 82 -8.99 -1.26 -4.04
N ALA A 83 -8.11 -1.07 -5.03
CA ALA A 83 -7.72 -2.13 -5.96
C ALA A 83 -6.99 -3.28 -5.26
N GLU A 84 -6.12 -2.97 -4.28
CA GLU A 84 -5.44 -3.99 -3.49
C GLU A 84 -6.41 -4.83 -2.66
N ARG A 85 -7.44 -4.21 -2.07
CA ARG A 85 -8.49 -4.94 -1.32
C ARG A 85 -9.30 -5.88 -2.19
N ASP A 86 -9.47 -5.60 -3.47
CA ASP A 86 -10.15 -6.50 -4.41
C ASP A 86 -9.38 -7.83 -4.58
N ARG A 87 -8.06 -7.86 -4.33
CA ARG A 87 -7.25 -9.09 -4.32
C ARG A 87 -7.68 -10.08 -3.22
N LEU A 88 -8.19 -9.57 -2.10
CA LEU A 88 -8.75 -10.43 -1.05
C LEU A 88 -10.01 -11.17 -1.54
N GLY A 89 -10.81 -10.53 -2.41
CA GLY A 89 -11.94 -11.16 -3.09
C GLY A 89 -11.49 -12.35 -3.96
N ILE A 90 -10.39 -12.18 -4.72
CA ILE A 90 -9.79 -13.25 -5.53
C ILE A 90 -9.31 -14.39 -4.63
N ALA A 91 -8.58 -14.10 -3.55
CA ALA A 91 -8.08 -15.11 -2.61
C ALA A 91 -9.23 -15.89 -1.92
N ASN A 92 -10.34 -15.22 -1.59
CA ASN A 92 -11.55 -15.86 -1.08
C ASN A 92 -12.17 -16.82 -2.13
N ALA A 93 -12.24 -16.41 -3.39
CA ALA A 93 -12.74 -17.25 -4.49
C ALA A 93 -11.82 -18.46 -4.72
N GLN A 94 -10.50 -18.29 -4.64
CA GLN A 94 -9.53 -19.38 -4.72
C GLN A 94 -9.70 -20.39 -3.56
N LEU A 95 -9.97 -19.90 -2.34
CA LEU A 95 -10.27 -20.78 -1.21
C LEU A 95 -11.56 -21.57 -1.41
N LEU A 96 -12.61 -20.94 -1.95
CA LEU A 96 -13.84 -21.64 -2.32
C LEU A 96 -13.55 -22.72 -3.38
N GLN A 97 -12.84 -22.36 -4.45
CA GLN A 97 -12.46 -23.27 -5.53
C GLN A 97 -11.64 -24.47 -5.04
N ALA A 98 -10.72 -24.26 -4.10
CA ALA A 98 -9.91 -25.34 -3.51
C ALA A 98 -10.76 -26.39 -2.78
N GLY A 99 -11.93 -26.03 -2.29
CA GLY A 99 -12.88 -26.90 -1.60
C GLY A 99 -13.83 -27.68 -2.51
N ILE A 100 -13.94 -27.32 -3.80
CA ILE A 100 -14.90 -27.93 -4.72
C ILE A 100 -14.37 -29.30 -5.21
N LEU A 101 -15.23 -30.29 -5.18
CA LEU A 101 -14.97 -31.61 -5.75
C LEU A 101 -15.25 -31.61 -7.25
N PRO A 102 -14.56 -32.45 -8.05
CA PRO A 102 -14.87 -32.60 -9.46
C PRO A 102 -16.26 -33.19 -9.66
N ASN A 103 -16.94 -32.74 -10.69
CA ASN A 103 -18.25 -33.28 -11.06
C ASN A 103 -18.10 -34.69 -11.66
N PRO A 104 -19.08 -35.58 -11.46
CA PRO A 104 -19.18 -36.82 -12.24
C PRO A 104 -19.45 -36.48 -13.71
N ALA A 105 -18.91 -37.29 -14.61
CA ALA A 105 -19.18 -37.23 -16.05
C ALA A 105 -20.30 -38.19 -16.40
N PHE A 106 -21.36 -37.69 -17.05
CA PHE A 106 -22.41 -38.52 -17.63
C PHE A 106 -22.16 -38.60 -19.14
N SER A 107 -22.22 -39.81 -19.69
CA SER A 107 -22.11 -40.09 -21.12
C SER A 107 -23.35 -40.84 -21.65
N TYR A 108 -23.74 -40.50 -22.86
CA TYR A 108 -24.76 -41.20 -23.64
C TYR A 108 -24.18 -41.46 -25.01
N SER A 109 -24.28 -42.71 -25.48
CA SER A 109 -23.98 -43.09 -26.85
C SER A 109 -25.19 -43.75 -27.51
N LEU A 110 -25.31 -43.58 -28.80
CA LEU A 110 -26.30 -44.24 -29.65
C LEU A 110 -25.58 -44.67 -30.94
N ASP A 111 -25.52 -46.00 -31.13
CA ASP A 111 -24.95 -46.57 -32.33
C ASP A 111 -26.07 -47.16 -33.19
N VAL A 112 -26.14 -46.72 -34.45
CA VAL A 112 -27.14 -47.13 -35.41
C VAL A 112 -26.46 -48.01 -36.46
N PRO A 113 -26.83 -49.31 -36.60
CA PRO A 113 -26.30 -50.14 -37.65
C PRO A 113 -26.60 -49.47 -39.03
N SER A 114 -25.56 -49.29 -39.86
CA SER A 114 -25.69 -48.56 -41.14
C SER A 114 -25.12 -49.29 -42.35
N GLY A 115 -24.71 -50.60 -42.17
CA GLY A 115 -24.15 -51.38 -43.26
C GLY A 115 -23.84 -52.82 -42.88
N GLY A 116 -23.60 -53.68 -43.82
CA GLY A 116 -23.41 -55.14 -43.63
C GLY A 116 -24.75 -55.90 -43.57
N SER A 117 -24.75 -57.07 -42.92
CA SER A 117 -25.97 -57.84 -42.65
C SER A 117 -26.63 -57.29 -41.37
N ASP A 118 -27.72 -56.56 -41.52
CA ASP A 118 -28.47 -55.87 -40.46
C ASP A 118 -29.72 -56.66 -39.99
N GLN A 119 -29.95 -57.90 -40.50
CA GLN A 119 -31.09 -58.72 -40.12
C GLN A 119 -31.02 -59.05 -38.61
N GLY A 120 -32.04 -58.59 -37.88
CA GLY A 120 -32.15 -58.85 -36.44
C GLY A 120 -31.35 -57.88 -35.56
N THR A 121 -30.67 -56.87 -36.11
CA THR A 121 -29.96 -55.88 -35.30
C THR A 121 -30.90 -54.77 -34.85
N VAL A 122 -30.59 -54.18 -33.71
CA VAL A 122 -31.26 -53.01 -33.10
C VAL A 122 -30.26 -51.88 -32.85
N ASN A 123 -30.79 -50.66 -32.74
CA ASN A 123 -29.93 -49.56 -32.30
C ASN A 123 -29.34 -49.86 -30.91
N ALA A 124 -28.02 -49.83 -30.80
CA ALA A 124 -27.37 -49.93 -29.52
C ALA A 124 -27.39 -48.59 -28.79
N TYR A 125 -27.47 -48.58 -27.47
CA TYR A 125 -27.31 -47.39 -26.66
C TYR A 125 -26.43 -47.69 -25.45
N GLY A 126 -25.72 -46.67 -24.97
CA GLY A 126 -24.91 -46.70 -23.76
C GLY A 126 -25.21 -45.50 -22.86
N LEU A 127 -25.37 -45.78 -21.59
CA LEU A 127 -25.41 -44.80 -20.51
C LEU A 127 -24.21 -45.05 -19.62
N GLY A 128 -23.41 -44.00 -19.38
CA GLY A 128 -22.26 -44.09 -18.48
C GLY A 128 -22.28 -42.98 -17.42
N LEU A 129 -21.80 -43.28 -16.22
CA LEU A 129 -21.55 -42.33 -15.17
C LEU A 129 -20.14 -42.62 -14.61
N ASP A 130 -19.20 -41.68 -14.81
CA ASP A 130 -17.83 -41.85 -14.36
C ASP A 130 -17.44 -40.75 -13.37
N TRP A 131 -16.73 -41.15 -12.30
CA TRP A 131 -16.27 -40.21 -11.27
C TRP A 131 -14.86 -40.53 -10.78
N SER A 132 -13.91 -39.68 -11.15
CA SER A 132 -12.50 -39.74 -10.70
C SER A 132 -12.29 -38.91 -9.42
N ILE A 133 -12.80 -39.38 -8.28
CA ILE A 133 -12.85 -38.64 -7.01
C ILE A 133 -11.66 -38.87 -6.09
N ILE A 134 -11.09 -40.09 -6.09
CA ILE A 134 -10.13 -40.50 -5.04
C ILE A 134 -8.91 -39.59 -4.95
N LYS A 135 -8.28 -39.25 -6.09
CA LYS A 135 -7.15 -38.30 -6.11
C LYS A 135 -7.55 -36.94 -5.56
N SER A 136 -8.74 -36.47 -5.94
CA SER A 136 -9.25 -35.18 -5.47
C SER A 136 -9.48 -35.16 -3.96
N LEU A 137 -9.96 -36.27 -3.37
CA LEU A 137 -10.12 -36.40 -1.92
C LEU A 137 -8.76 -36.39 -1.20
N LEU A 138 -7.74 -37.07 -1.73
CA LEU A 138 -6.40 -37.12 -1.16
C LEU A 138 -5.70 -35.76 -1.16
N THR A 139 -5.90 -34.96 -2.23
CA THR A 139 -5.24 -33.66 -2.39
C THR A 139 -6.04 -32.48 -1.85
N ARG A 140 -7.36 -32.66 -1.59
CA ARG A 140 -8.27 -31.59 -1.18
C ARG A 140 -7.86 -30.89 0.12
N GLY A 141 -7.46 -31.65 1.13
CA GLY A 141 -7.00 -31.08 2.41
C GLY A 141 -5.85 -30.09 2.23
N PRO A 142 -4.69 -30.51 1.67
CA PRO A 142 -3.59 -29.61 1.38
C PRO A 142 -3.95 -28.43 0.47
N LYS A 143 -4.83 -28.61 -0.54
CA LYS A 143 -5.29 -27.48 -1.39
C LYS A 143 -6.04 -26.43 -0.58
N ILE A 144 -6.94 -26.85 0.31
CA ILE A 144 -7.67 -25.92 1.18
C ILE A 144 -6.71 -25.22 2.13
N ASP A 145 -5.74 -25.94 2.73
CA ASP A 145 -4.74 -25.39 3.63
C ASP A 145 -3.87 -24.34 2.91
N ALA A 146 -3.41 -24.66 1.68
CA ALA A 146 -2.65 -23.74 0.85
C ALA A 146 -3.45 -22.47 0.53
N ALA A 147 -4.70 -22.61 0.07
CA ALA A 147 -5.55 -21.47 -0.26
C ALA A 147 -5.93 -20.64 0.97
N ARG A 148 -6.10 -21.26 2.15
CA ARG A 148 -6.35 -20.55 3.41
C ARG A 148 -5.14 -19.73 3.84
N ALA A 149 -3.95 -20.32 3.82
CA ALA A 149 -2.71 -19.62 4.15
C ALA A 149 -2.40 -18.52 3.13
N ASN A 150 -2.67 -18.73 1.83
CA ASN A 150 -2.55 -17.69 0.79
C ASN A 150 -3.51 -16.51 1.05
N LYS A 151 -4.78 -16.79 1.41
CA LYS A 151 -5.73 -15.73 1.77
C LYS A 151 -5.23 -14.91 2.95
N GLU A 152 -4.68 -15.54 3.98
CA GLU A 152 -4.12 -14.85 5.15
C GLU A 152 -2.89 -14.02 4.77
N SER A 153 -2.00 -14.56 3.92
CA SER A 153 -0.85 -13.84 3.36
C SER A 153 -1.29 -12.57 2.61
N VAL A 154 -2.29 -12.69 1.73
CA VAL A 154 -2.87 -11.56 1.00
C VAL A 154 -3.49 -10.52 1.94
N SER A 155 -4.23 -10.97 2.96
CA SER A 155 -4.85 -10.09 3.96
C SER A 155 -3.80 -9.26 4.73
N LEU A 156 -2.73 -9.90 5.20
CA LEU A 156 -1.62 -9.26 5.90
C LEU A 156 -0.82 -8.34 4.97
N GLY A 157 -0.62 -8.75 3.72
CA GLY A 157 0.03 -7.93 2.69
C GLY A 157 -0.75 -6.63 2.41
N ILE A 158 -2.09 -6.70 2.34
CA ILE A 158 -2.96 -5.53 2.21
C ILE A 158 -2.82 -4.63 3.45
N ALA A 159 -2.88 -5.20 4.65
CA ALA A 159 -2.72 -4.44 5.89
C ALA A 159 -1.33 -3.75 5.97
N TRP A 160 -0.27 -4.38 5.46
CA TRP A 160 1.04 -3.74 5.32
C TRP A 160 1.02 -2.55 4.36
N GLN A 161 0.39 -2.68 3.20
CA GLN A 161 0.24 -1.56 2.26
C GLN A 161 -0.61 -0.43 2.84
N GLU A 162 -1.67 -0.75 3.58
CA GLU A 162 -2.47 0.22 4.33
C GLU A 162 -1.62 0.99 5.35
N TRP A 163 -0.74 0.29 6.07
CA TRP A 163 0.23 0.92 6.98
C TRP A 163 1.18 1.86 6.25
N GLN A 164 1.76 1.43 5.12
CA GLN A 164 2.65 2.28 4.31
C GLN A 164 1.95 3.53 3.78
N VAL A 165 0.73 3.41 3.28
CA VAL A 165 -0.08 4.55 2.82
C VAL A 165 -0.44 5.48 3.98
N ALA A 166 -0.76 4.94 5.16
CA ALA A 166 -1.00 5.72 6.37
C ALA A 166 0.23 6.55 6.75
N GLN A 167 1.42 5.96 6.73
CA GLN A 167 2.66 6.67 7.03
C GLN A 167 3.03 7.69 5.95
N SER A 168 2.79 7.37 4.67
CA SER A 168 2.95 8.34 3.58
C SER A 168 2.06 9.58 3.78
N ALA A 169 0.79 9.38 4.15
CA ALA A 169 -0.12 10.51 4.43
C ALA A 169 0.38 11.38 5.61
N ARG A 170 0.95 10.77 6.64
CA ARG A 170 1.57 11.51 7.77
C ARG A 170 2.77 12.34 7.30
N LEU A 171 3.62 11.76 6.46
CA LEU A 171 4.78 12.47 5.89
C LEU A 171 4.35 13.69 5.09
N GLU A 172 3.36 13.55 4.21
CA GLU A 172 2.87 14.67 3.41
C GLU A 172 2.27 15.78 4.29
N VAL A 173 1.56 15.45 5.37
CA VAL A 173 1.09 16.45 6.34
C VAL A 173 2.27 17.21 6.96
N TYR A 174 3.33 16.52 7.39
CA TYR A 174 4.50 17.18 7.97
C TYR A 174 5.25 18.04 6.96
N ARG A 175 5.36 17.61 5.70
CA ARG A 175 5.96 18.40 4.61
C ARG A 175 5.19 19.69 4.34
N VAL A 176 3.87 19.58 4.22
CA VAL A 176 3.01 20.77 4.04
C VAL A 176 3.17 21.75 5.20
N MET A 177 3.12 21.27 6.45
CA MET A 177 3.31 22.11 7.64
C MET A 177 4.66 22.83 7.65
N MET A 178 5.74 22.13 7.29
CA MET A 178 7.08 22.72 7.24
C MET A 178 7.18 23.78 6.16
N LEU A 179 6.63 23.51 4.97
CA LEU A 179 6.62 24.48 3.88
C LEU A 179 5.76 25.71 4.20
N GLU A 180 4.65 25.55 4.93
CA GLU A 180 3.87 26.68 5.43
C GLU A 180 4.69 27.56 6.39
N GLN A 181 5.48 26.95 7.29
CA GLN A 181 6.38 27.68 8.18
C GLN A 181 7.51 28.36 7.42
N GLN A 182 8.14 27.68 6.45
CA GLN A 182 9.18 28.24 5.59
C GLN A 182 8.65 29.44 4.78
N LEU A 183 7.47 29.29 4.18
CA LEU A 183 6.84 30.35 3.42
C LEU A 183 6.51 31.59 4.29
N LYS A 184 6.03 31.35 5.52
CA LYS A 184 5.79 32.44 6.47
C LYS A 184 7.07 33.22 6.78
N ILE A 185 8.19 32.53 7.03
CA ILE A 185 9.50 33.16 7.29
C ILE A 185 9.96 33.95 6.06
N ALA A 186 9.95 33.33 4.87
CA ALA A 186 10.37 33.97 3.62
C ALA A 186 9.55 35.23 3.30
N LYS A 187 8.22 35.20 3.48
CA LYS A 187 7.36 36.35 3.28
C LYS A 187 7.58 37.47 4.32
N ASN A 188 7.81 37.10 5.59
CA ASN A 188 8.11 38.11 6.61
C ASN A 188 9.41 38.84 6.30
N GLU A 189 10.41 38.12 5.82
CA GLU A 189 11.70 38.69 5.40
C GLU A 189 11.54 39.57 4.16
N GLU A 190 10.85 39.14 3.13
CA GLU A 190 10.54 39.90 1.95
C GLU A 190 9.84 41.22 2.31
N ASN A 191 8.83 41.19 3.20
CA ASN A 191 8.11 42.38 3.65
C ASN A 191 8.99 43.34 4.46
N ALA A 192 9.89 42.83 5.32
CA ALA A 192 10.83 43.65 6.06
C ALA A 192 11.83 44.36 5.12
N LEU A 193 12.33 43.64 4.11
CA LEU A 193 13.23 44.23 3.10
C LEU A 193 12.54 45.27 2.20
N LEU A 194 11.25 45.07 1.85
CA LEU A 194 10.46 46.07 1.14
C LEU A 194 10.30 47.36 1.92
N GLN A 195 10.05 47.29 3.23
CA GLN A 195 9.97 48.47 4.08
C GLN A 195 11.32 49.18 4.18
N ASN A 196 12.42 48.44 4.33
CA ASN A 196 13.76 48.97 4.37
C ASN A 196 14.17 49.63 3.05
N LEU A 197 13.81 49.03 1.90
CA LEU A 197 14.08 49.62 0.57
C LEU A 197 13.51 51.03 0.44
N GLN A 198 12.25 51.23 0.89
CA GLN A 198 11.63 52.56 0.83
C GLN A 198 12.38 53.62 1.65
N ALA A 199 12.85 53.24 2.86
CA ALA A 199 13.62 54.12 3.73
C ALA A 199 15.00 54.46 3.15
N ILE A 200 15.70 53.46 2.58
CA ILE A 200 17.02 53.63 1.97
C ILE A 200 16.92 54.46 0.72
N LYS A 201 15.89 54.22 -0.14
CA LYS A 201 15.68 55.02 -1.34
C LYS A 201 15.50 56.50 -1.02
N LYS A 202 14.71 56.82 0.00
CA LYS A 202 14.56 58.21 0.47
C LYS A 202 15.90 58.78 0.99
N ALA A 203 16.69 58.03 1.73
CA ALA A 203 17.99 58.44 2.25
C ALA A 203 19.00 58.69 1.11
N VAL A 204 18.97 57.94 0.02
CA VAL A 204 19.78 58.14 -1.19
C VAL A 204 19.34 59.42 -1.92
N ASP A 205 18.04 59.63 -2.07
CA ASP A 205 17.49 60.85 -2.69
C ASP A 205 17.87 62.12 -1.90
N GLU A 206 17.97 61.99 -0.59
CA GLU A 206 18.42 63.09 0.31
C GLU A 206 19.96 63.20 0.40
N GLY A 207 20.74 62.36 -0.28
CA GLY A 207 22.20 62.35 -0.28
C GLY A 207 22.82 61.76 1.01
N ASN A 208 22.02 61.15 1.88
CA ASN A 208 22.46 60.57 3.15
C ASN A 208 23.00 59.12 3.00
N MET A 209 22.75 58.46 1.87
CA MET A 209 23.21 57.12 1.53
C MET A 209 23.66 57.04 0.07
N THR A 210 24.42 56.01 -0.28
CA THR A 210 24.97 55.83 -1.64
C THR A 210 24.08 54.93 -2.49
N ILE A 211 24.25 55.01 -3.82
CA ILE A 211 23.59 54.10 -4.77
C ILE A 211 24.00 52.62 -4.51
N VAL A 212 25.21 52.38 -3.98
CA VAL A 212 25.69 51.03 -3.63
C VAL A 212 24.85 50.44 -2.47
N ASP A 213 24.45 51.28 -1.51
CA ASP A 213 23.56 50.85 -0.41
C ASP A 213 22.16 50.50 -0.93
N LEU A 214 21.67 51.25 -1.90
CA LEU A 214 20.40 50.95 -2.56
C LEU A 214 20.47 49.63 -3.35
N ASP A 215 21.52 49.43 -4.15
CA ASP A 215 21.73 48.17 -4.90
C ASP A 215 21.86 46.97 -4.00
N ALA A 216 22.48 47.09 -2.82
CA ALA A 216 22.62 46.01 -1.84
C ALA A 216 21.26 45.53 -1.31
N VAL A 217 20.38 46.45 -0.89
CA VAL A 217 19.04 46.08 -0.42
C VAL A 217 18.16 45.56 -1.53
N GLU A 218 18.21 46.14 -2.76
CA GLU A 218 17.45 45.63 -3.90
C GLU A 218 17.87 44.21 -4.30
N SER A 219 19.18 43.91 -4.30
CA SER A 219 19.68 42.55 -4.58
C SER A 219 19.20 41.55 -3.53
N THR A 220 19.24 41.91 -2.25
CA THR A 220 18.77 41.07 -1.15
C THR A 220 17.25 40.86 -1.25
N LEU A 221 16.48 41.88 -1.56
CA LEU A 221 15.03 41.79 -1.78
C LEU A 221 14.68 40.87 -2.94
N ARG A 222 15.39 40.97 -4.09
CA ARG A 222 15.19 40.05 -5.22
C ARG A 222 15.44 38.61 -4.85
N SER A 223 16.46 38.32 -4.01
CA SER A 223 16.76 36.99 -3.48
C SER A 223 15.66 36.49 -2.54
N ALA A 224 15.18 37.32 -1.61
CA ALA A 224 14.08 37.01 -0.70
C ALA A 224 12.77 36.71 -1.45
N HIS A 225 12.43 37.54 -2.45
CA HIS A 225 11.27 37.33 -3.32
C HIS A 225 11.35 36.02 -4.08
N SER A 226 12.48 35.68 -4.69
CA SER A 226 12.72 34.41 -5.37
C SER A 226 12.55 33.23 -4.41
N THR A 227 13.03 33.36 -3.17
CA THR A 227 12.88 32.31 -2.13
C THR A 227 11.41 32.13 -1.74
N ALA A 228 10.65 33.23 -1.56
CA ALA A 228 9.22 33.14 -1.23
C ALA A 228 8.43 32.48 -2.37
N LEU A 229 8.69 32.83 -3.63
CA LEU A 229 8.05 32.24 -4.81
C LEU A 229 8.35 30.76 -4.93
N SER A 230 9.62 30.35 -4.82
CA SER A 230 10.02 28.93 -4.92
C SER A 230 9.43 28.09 -3.78
N THR A 231 9.35 28.64 -2.58
CA THR A 231 8.72 27.97 -1.43
C THR A 231 7.22 27.85 -1.60
N SER A 232 6.55 28.89 -2.15
CA SER A 232 5.12 28.84 -2.48
C SER A 232 4.80 27.78 -3.52
N GLN A 233 5.63 27.65 -4.56
CA GLN A 233 5.49 26.62 -5.59
C GLN A 233 5.63 25.20 -4.98
N LYS A 234 6.63 24.99 -4.12
CA LYS A 234 6.83 23.72 -3.43
C LYS A 234 5.64 23.36 -2.53
N LEU A 235 5.12 24.36 -1.79
CA LEU A 235 3.94 24.16 -0.93
C LEU A 235 2.72 23.70 -1.73
N GLU A 236 2.47 24.32 -2.89
CA GLU A 236 1.37 23.91 -3.77
C GLU A 236 1.56 22.48 -4.28
N GLN A 237 2.77 22.11 -4.69
CA GLN A 237 3.09 20.75 -5.13
C GLN A 237 2.85 19.71 -4.01
N GLU A 238 3.27 20.00 -2.78
CA GLU A 238 3.07 19.08 -1.66
C GLU A 238 1.60 18.99 -1.23
N ARG A 239 0.82 20.05 -1.36
CA ARG A 239 -0.65 19.98 -1.17
C ARG A 239 -1.34 19.10 -2.19
N LEU A 240 -0.91 19.15 -3.46
CA LEU A 240 -1.40 18.24 -4.49
C LEU A 240 -1.04 16.78 -4.19
N ARG A 241 0.17 16.50 -3.70
CA ARG A 241 0.59 15.15 -3.26
C ARG A 241 -0.22 14.66 -2.07
N LEU A 242 -0.43 15.52 -1.07
CA LEU A 242 -1.28 15.19 0.07
C LEU A 242 -2.69 14.81 -0.39
N ASN A 243 -3.32 15.60 -1.27
CA ASN A 243 -4.64 15.30 -1.81
C ASN A 243 -4.66 13.94 -2.53
N LEU A 244 -3.63 13.64 -3.33
CA LEU A 244 -3.50 12.36 -4.03
C LEU A 244 -3.45 11.18 -3.05
N VAL A 245 -2.61 11.27 -2.01
CA VAL A 245 -2.47 10.20 -1.01
C VAL A 245 -3.76 10.04 -0.20
N LEU A 246 -4.43 11.13 0.13
CA LEU A 246 -5.72 11.13 0.83
C LEU A 246 -6.90 10.66 -0.05
N GLY A 247 -6.70 10.51 -1.37
CA GLY A 247 -7.78 10.14 -2.30
C GLY A 247 -8.78 11.28 -2.58
N PHE A 248 -8.35 12.53 -2.43
CA PHE A 248 -9.13 13.73 -2.76
C PHE A 248 -8.78 14.26 -4.16
N PRO A 249 -9.71 14.93 -4.85
CA PRO A 249 -9.40 15.65 -6.08
C PRO A 249 -8.27 16.67 -5.90
N PRO A 250 -7.46 16.96 -6.95
CA PRO A 250 -6.27 17.82 -6.83
C PRO A 250 -6.56 19.22 -6.25
N LYS A 251 -7.70 19.81 -6.58
CA LYS A 251 -8.08 21.17 -6.13
C LYS A 251 -8.80 21.20 -4.77
N SER A 252 -8.86 20.08 -4.06
CA SER A 252 -9.49 20.03 -2.74
C SER A 252 -8.67 20.82 -1.72
N ASN A 253 -9.35 21.63 -0.92
CA ASN A 253 -8.71 22.29 0.22
C ASN A 253 -8.98 21.49 1.49
N VAL A 254 -8.02 20.63 1.87
CA VAL A 254 -8.09 19.85 3.10
C VAL A 254 -7.44 20.65 4.22
N PRO A 255 -8.22 21.13 5.22
CA PRO A 255 -7.66 21.95 6.29
C PRO A 255 -6.79 21.09 7.22
N LEU A 256 -5.57 21.55 7.49
CA LEU A 256 -4.68 20.93 8.48
C LEU A 256 -4.85 21.62 9.84
N LYS A 257 -4.70 20.86 10.90
CA LYS A 257 -4.71 21.37 12.27
C LYS A 257 -3.52 22.29 12.49
N LYS A 258 -3.77 23.51 12.97
CA LYS A 258 -2.73 24.48 13.32
C LYS A 258 -1.92 23.99 14.52
N ASN A 259 -0.65 24.35 14.59
CA ASN A 259 0.27 24.07 15.73
C ASN A 259 0.37 22.58 16.11
N MET A 260 0.42 21.67 15.12
CA MET A 260 0.74 20.28 15.39
C MET A 260 2.23 20.16 15.76
N ALA A 261 2.51 19.32 16.76
CA ALA A 261 3.88 18.94 17.07
C ALA A 261 4.39 17.93 16.02
N PHE A 262 5.68 18.05 15.68
CA PHE A 262 6.36 17.03 14.90
C PHE A 262 6.57 15.76 15.74
N PRO A 263 6.68 14.58 15.11
CA PRO A 263 7.01 13.37 15.84
C PRO A 263 8.38 13.55 16.48
N ALA A 264 8.42 13.38 17.78
CA ALA A 264 9.65 13.40 18.55
C ALA A 264 9.69 12.18 19.45
N LEU A 265 10.76 11.40 19.37
CA LEU A 265 11.03 10.34 20.31
C LEU A 265 11.68 10.95 21.55
N LYS A 266 11.15 10.66 22.74
CA LYS A 266 11.74 11.10 24.02
C LYS A 266 13.13 10.50 24.21
N THR A 267 13.27 9.24 23.84
CA THR A 267 14.53 8.50 23.87
C THR A 267 14.66 7.69 22.59
N LEU A 268 15.84 7.68 21.99
CA LEU A 268 16.09 6.88 20.81
C LEU A 268 16.21 5.40 21.20
N PRO A 269 15.38 4.48 20.66
CA PRO A 269 15.45 3.07 21.02
C PRO A 269 16.77 2.45 20.51
N ALA A 270 17.27 1.45 21.25
CA ALA A 270 18.37 0.63 20.76
C ALA A 270 17.92 -0.26 19.59
N LEU A 271 18.84 -0.55 18.66
CA LEU A 271 18.54 -1.41 17.49
C LEU A 271 17.97 -2.77 17.91
N ASP A 272 18.57 -3.41 18.91
CA ASP A 272 18.11 -4.73 19.39
C ASP A 272 16.72 -4.66 20.02
N GLY A 273 16.33 -3.53 20.61
CA GLY A 273 14.97 -3.31 21.10
C GLY A 273 13.94 -3.24 19.96
N ILE A 274 14.29 -2.60 18.83
CA ILE A 274 13.45 -2.57 17.63
C ILE A 274 13.34 -3.97 17.01
N MET A 275 14.46 -4.70 16.94
CA MET A 275 14.52 -6.00 16.27
C MET A 275 13.87 -7.12 17.08
N LYS A 276 13.77 -6.97 18.42
CA LYS A 276 13.16 -7.99 19.28
C LYS A 276 11.69 -8.20 18.93
N GLY A 277 11.37 -9.39 18.40
CA GLY A 277 10.00 -9.80 18.04
C GLY A 277 9.46 -9.12 16.78
N ILE A 278 10.31 -8.57 15.91
CA ILE A 278 9.93 -7.90 14.66
C ILE A 278 9.15 -8.85 13.73
N GLU A 279 9.48 -10.14 13.75
CA GLU A 279 8.83 -11.20 12.99
C GLU A 279 7.35 -11.43 13.36
N ASN A 280 6.92 -10.90 14.53
CA ASN A 280 5.54 -11.00 15.01
C ASN A 280 4.79 -9.65 14.96
N ARG A 281 5.48 -8.56 14.59
CA ARG A 281 4.89 -7.21 14.51
C ARG A 281 4.77 -6.71 13.08
N ARG A 282 5.81 -6.90 12.26
CA ARG A 282 5.78 -6.43 10.87
C ARG A 282 4.85 -7.28 10.03
N LEU A 283 3.82 -6.63 9.50
CA LEU A 283 2.77 -7.29 8.73
C LEU A 283 3.29 -7.91 7.42
N ASP A 284 4.34 -7.35 6.79
CA ASP A 284 4.98 -7.93 5.61
C ASP A 284 5.72 -9.23 5.94
N LEU A 285 6.38 -9.33 7.10
CA LEU A 285 7.01 -10.57 7.56
C LEU A 285 5.98 -11.63 7.89
N LEU A 286 4.88 -11.24 8.53
CA LEU A 286 3.75 -12.14 8.79
C LEU A 286 3.11 -12.62 7.48
N ALA A 287 2.96 -11.74 6.47
CA ALA A 287 2.46 -12.10 5.14
C ALA A 287 3.37 -13.12 4.45
N LEU A 288 4.69 -12.89 4.44
CA LEU A 288 5.68 -13.83 3.90
C LEU A 288 5.64 -15.18 4.63
N LYS A 289 5.50 -15.18 5.96
CA LYS A 289 5.38 -16.41 6.75
C LYS A 289 4.13 -17.20 6.36
N GLN A 290 2.99 -16.54 6.14
CA GLN A 290 1.77 -17.19 5.66
C GLN A 290 1.92 -17.66 4.20
N GLY A 291 2.60 -16.91 3.34
CA GLY A 291 2.96 -17.35 1.99
C GLY A 291 3.83 -18.62 1.99
N TYR A 292 4.82 -18.69 2.87
CA TYR A 292 5.63 -19.89 3.08
C TYR A 292 4.79 -21.07 3.55
N GLN A 293 3.85 -20.88 4.48
CA GLN A 293 2.92 -21.92 4.93
C GLN A 293 2.00 -22.42 3.80
N SER A 294 1.55 -21.50 2.93
CA SER A 294 0.81 -21.85 1.71
C SER A 294 1.64 -22.76 0.81
N GLN A 295 2.91 -22.42 0.59
CA GLN A 295 3.83 -23.21 -0.23
C GLN A 295 4.13 -24.59 0.39
N GLU A 296 4.28 -24.69 1.70
CA GLU A 296 4.40 -25.99 2.40
C GLU A 296 3.17 -26.89 2.17
N ALA A 297 1.98 -26.31 2.16
CA ALA A 297 0.76 -27.03 1.87
C ALA A 297 0.67 -27.43 0.39
N THR A 298 1.11 -26.56 -0.53
CA THR A 298 1.20 -26.84 -1.97
C THR A 298 2.18 -27.99 -2.26
N LEU A 299 3.34 -27.98 -1.61
CA LEU A 299 4.28 -29.10 -1.72
C LEU A 299 3.68 -30.42 -1.19
N ARG A 300 2.95 -30.39 -0.07
CA ARG A 300 2.23 -31.57 0.44
C ARG A 300 1.17 -32.07 -0.55
N GLU A 301 0.48 -31.15 -1.23
CA GLU A 301 -0.46 -31.48 -2.31
C GLU A 301 0.26 -32.18 -3.46
N ALA A 302 1.37 -31.61 -3.94
CA ALA A 302 2.17 -32.16 -5.03
C ALA A 302 2.70 -33.56 -4.71
N VAL A 303 3.14 -33.79 -3.46
CA VAL A 303 3.57 -35.10 -2.98
C VAL A 303 2.40 -36.11 -2.93
N ARG A 304 1.22 -35.68 -2.47
CA ARG A 304 0.04 -36.56 -2.48
C ARG A 304 -0.47 -36.84 -3.90
N ALA A 305 -0.26 -35.92 -4.83
CA ALA A 305 -0.67 -36.06 -6.22
C ALA A 305 0.15 -37.13 -6.99
N GLN A 306 1.23 -37.67 -6.43
CA GLN A 306 1.97 -38.77 -7.01
C GLN A 306 1.20 -40.12 -6.97
N PHE A 307 0.21 -40.25 -6.07
CA PHE A 307 -0.60 -41.46 -5.99
C PHE A 307 -1.50 -41.60 -7.24
N PRO A 308 -1.79 -42.86 -7.67
CA PRO A 308 -2.60 -43.10 -8.84
C PRO A 308 -4.01 -42.53 -8.68
N SER A 309 -4.57 -41.98 -9.78
CA SER A 309 -5.98 -41.62 -9.81
C SER A 309 -6.83 -42.87 -9.98
N ILE A 310 -7.83 -43.01 -9.10
CA ILE A 310 -8.80 -44.08 -9.15
C ILE A 310 -10.14 -43.50 -9.51
N GLY A 311 -10.74 -43.97 -10.62
CA GLY A 311 -12.08 -43.65 -11.07
C GLY A 311 -13.02 -44.83 -10.82
N ILE A 312 -14.24 -44.49 -10.48
CA ILE A 312 -15.36 -45.44 -10.36
C ILE A 312 -16.39 -45.10 -11.44
N GLY A 313 -16.92 -46.12 -12.11
CA GLY A 313 -17.91 -45.92 -13.14
C GLY A 313 -19.08 -46.90 -13.01
N PHE A 314 -20.19 -46.48 -13.55
CA PHE A 314 -21.40 -47.29 -13.74
C PHE A 314 -21.81 -47.19 -15.18
N SER A 315 -22.19 -48.34 -15.80
CA SER A 315 -22.67 -48.38 -17.17
C SER A 315 -23.93 -49.19 -17.30
N HIS A 316 -24.82 -48.77 -18.19
CA HIS A 316 -25.99 -49.52 -18.63
C HIS A 316 -26.10 -49.39 -20.13
N ALA A 317 -26.00 -50.49 -20.84
CA ALA A 317 -25.95 -50.49 -22.30
C ALA A 317 -26.77 -51.64 -22.88
N ARG A 318 -27.27 -51.39 -24.10
CA ARG A 318 -27.85 -52.38 -25.00
C ARG A 318 -26.99 -52.45 -26.24
N ASP A 319 -26.55 -53.61 -26.64
CA ASP A 319 -25.79 -53.80 -27.86
C ASP A 319 -26.71 -53.97 -29.12
N THR A 320 -26.11 -54.12 -30.28
CA THR A 320 -26.84 -54.31 -31.54
C THR A 320 -27.52 -55.65 -31.65
N THR A 321 -27.20 -56.61 -30.80
CA THR A 321 -27.86 -57.93 -30.71
C THR A 321 -29.01 -57.94 -29.69
N ASN A 322 -29.39 -56.77 -29.15
CA ASN A 322 -30.46 -56.61 -28.16
C ASN A 322 -30.12 -57.19 -26.76
N VAL A 323 -28.85 -57.42 -26.45
CA VAL A 323 -28.43 -57.85 -25.09
C VAL A 323 -28.23 -56.61 -24.23
N ILE A 324 -28.88 -56.59 -23.08
CA ILE A 324 -28.75 -55.50 -22.07
C ILE A 324 -27.72 -55.92 -21.02
N THR A 325 -26.73 -55.03 -20.83
CA THR A 325 -25.70 -55.21 -19.85
C THR A 325 -25.72 -54.05 -18.84
N THR A 326 -25.48 -54.37 -17.58
CA THR A 326 -25.27 -53.39 -16.50
C THR A 326 -23.96 -53.71 -15.81
N GLY A 327 -23.06 -52.71 -15.70
CA GLY A 327 -21.71 -52.93 -15.22
C GLY A 327 -21.27 -51.87 -14.24
N PHE A 328 -20.32 -52.28 -13.37
CA PHE A 328 -19.51 -51.39 -12.55
C PHE A 328 -18.07 -51.45 -13.06
N SER A 329 -17.41 -50.31 -13.16
CA SER A 329 -16.04 -50.23 -13.60
C SER A 329 -15.15 -49.52 -12.55
N LEU A 330 -13.92 -50.01 -12.42
CA LEU A 330 -12.86 -49.40 -11.63
C LEU A 330 -11.69 -49.13 -12.57
N SER A 331 -11.33 -47.86 -12.73
CA SER A 331 -10.21 -47.45 -13.56
C SER A 331 -9.06 -46.92 -12.68
N ILE A 332 -7.84 -47.39 -12.94
CA ILE A 332 -6.64 -46.99 -12.19
C ILE A 332 -5.60 -46.51 -13.22
N LYS A 333 -5.22 -45.23 -13.14
CA LYS A 333 -4.11 -44.66 -13.96
C LYS A 333 -2.80 -44.91 -13.27
N LEU A 334 -2.00 -45.85 -13.75
CA LEU A 334 -0.72 -46.26 -13.16
C LEU A 334 0.38 -45.23 -13.56
N PRO A 335 1.06 -44.58 -12.58
CA PRO A 335 2.04 -43.53 -12.84
C PRO A 335 3.44 -44.17 -13.08
N PHE A 336 3.63 -44.94 -14.16
CA PHE A 336 4.92 -45.56 -14.46
C PHE A 336 6.00 -44.51 -14.82
N PHE A 337 5.68 -43.51 -15.67
CA PHE A 337 6.63 -42.54 -16.16
C PHE A 337 6.51 -41.19 -15.41
N ASN A 338 5.30 -40.74 -15.14
CA ASN A 338 5.05 -39.45 -14.49
C ASN A 338 4.46 -39.68 -13.09
N ARG A 339 5.34 -39.62 -12.07
CA ARG A 339 4.99 -39.68 -10.63
C ARG A 339 4.92 -38.27 -10.01
N ASN A 340 4.64 -37.25 -10.80
CA ASN A 340 4.62 -35.84 -10.36
C ASN A 340 6.00 -35.33 -9.90
N GLN A 341 7.11 -36.01 -10.24
CA GLN A 341 8.45 -35.70 -9.74
C GLN A 341 8.93 -34.31 -10.14
N GLY A 342 8.63 -33.85 -11.38
CA GLY A 342 8.97 -32.52 -11.83
C GLY A 342 8.26 -31.42 -11.04
N HIS A 343 6.96 -31.58 -10.81
CA HIS A 343 6.18 -30.64 -10.01
C HIS A 343 6.65 -30.61 -8.54
N ILE A 344 6.92 -31.76 -7.94
CA ILE A 344 7.50 -31.84 -6.59
C ILE A 344 8.84 -31.11 -6.51
N ALA A 345 9.72 -31.25 -7.54
CA ALA A 345 11.00 -30.55 -7.58
C ALA A 345 10.81 -29.02 -7.65
N ILE A 346 9.87 -28.53 -8.48
CA ILE A 346 9.51 -27.12 -8.58
C ILE A 346 9.05 -26.60 -7.21
N GLU A 347 8.10 -27.28 -6.57
CA GLU A 347 7.54 -26.85 -5.29
C GLU A 347 8.57 -26.87 -4.14
N LYS A 348 9.52 -27.81 -4.16
CA LYS A 348 10.64 -27.82 -3.22
C LYS A 348 11.55 -26.60 -3.40
N THR A 349 11.87 -26.25 -4.64
CA THR A 349 12.74 -25.10 -4.93
C THR A 349 12.01 -23.78 -4.61
N THR A 350 10.72 -23.69 -4.94
CA THR A 350 9.89 -22.52 -4.60
C THR A 350 9.83 -22.32 -3.08
N ARG A 351 9.67 -23.41 -2.31
CA ARG A 351 9.72 -23.35 -0.85
C ARG A 351 11.04 -22.79 -0.34
N GLN A 352 12.18 -23.26 -0.88
CA GLN A 352 13.50 -22.76 -0.50
C GLN A 352 13.64 -21.26 -0.83
N MET A 353 13.22 -20.86 -2.03
CA MET A 353 13.23 -19.45 -2.44
C MET A 353 12.45 -18.56 -1.47
N LEU A 354 11.24 -18.96 -1.06
CA LEU A 354 10.42 -18.21 -0.11
C LEU A 354 11.04 -18.14 1.30
N TYR A 355 11.73 -19.21 1.72
CA TYR A 355 12.50 -19.19 2.96
C TYR A 355 13.62 -18.15 2.93
N ASP A 356 14.41 -18.17 1.86
CA ASP A 356 15.53 -17.24 1.67
C ASP A 356 15.02 -15.79 1.53
N GLU A 357 13.88 -15.56 0.86
CA GLU A 357 13.21 -14.26 0.78
C GLU A 357 12.80 -13.75 2.17
N TYR A 358 12.20 -14.60 3.00
CA TYR A 358 11.84 -14.25 4.37
C TYR A 358 13.06 -13.84 5.20
N MET A 359 14.15 -14.62 5.14
CA MET A 359 15.39 -14.32 5.85
C MET A 359 16.04 -13.02 5.35
N ASN A 360 16.05 -12.81 4.03
CA ASN A 360 16.55 -11.57 3.43
C ASN A 360 15.73 -10.35 3.86
N ARG A 361 14.42 -10.47 3.98
CA ARG A 361 13.55 -9.38 4.45
C ARG A 361 13.86 -8.98 5.90
N ILE A 362 14.13 -9.93 6.77
CA ILE A 362 14.56 -9.66 8.15
C ILE A 362 15.92 -8.96 8.15
N PHE A 363 16.87 -9.43 7.33
CA PHE A 363 18.20 -8.82 7.22
C PHE A 363 18.12 -7.36 6.73
N GLN A 364 17.32 -7.10 5.69
CA GLN A 364 17.07 -5.74 5.19
C GLN A 364 16.44 -4.85 6.26
N ALA A 365 15.42 -5.34 6.98
CA ALA A 365 14.76 -4.59 8.05
C ALA A 365 15.77 -4.16 9.15
N ARG A 366 16.73 -5.04 9.50
CA ARG A 366 17.78 -4.73 10.45
C ARG A 366 18.74 -3.65 9.92
N ALA A 367 19.16 -3.77 8.66
CA ALA A 367 20.05 -2.80 8.03
C ALA A 367 19.38 -1.42 7.93
N ASP A 368 18.11 -1.37 7.49
CA ASP A 368 17.33 -0.14 7.38
C ASP A 368 17.18 0.54 8.76
N ALA A 369 16.78 -0.21 9.79
CA ALA A 369 16.65 0.33 11.14
C ALA A 369 17.97 0.89 11.67
N ALA A 370 19.08 0.19 11.44
CA ALA A 370 20.41 0.65 11.86
C ALA A 370 20.81 1.95 11.15
N ALA A 371 20.60 2.03 9.83
CA ALA A 371 20.90 3.23 9.05
C ALA A 371 20.04 4.42 9.48
N ILE A 372 18.72 4.20 9.70
CA ILE A 372 17.80 5.24 10.16
C ILE A 372 18.23 5.77 11.55
N LEU A 373 18.57 4.88 12.49
CA LEU A 373 19.03 5.28 13.83
C LEU A 373 20.33 6.10 13.77
N ALA A 374 21.28 5.73 12.90
CA ALA A 374 22.51 6.49 12.70
C ALA A 374 22.21 7.89 12.13
N ASN A 375 21.32 7.97 11.14
CA ASN A 375 20.91 9.22 10.51
C ASN A 375 20.16 10.13 11.51
N ILE A 376 19.29 9.59 12.37
CA ILE A 376 18.60 10.38 13.41
C ILE A 376 19.64 11.04 14.33
N LYS A 377 20.64 10.30 14.81
CA LYS A 377 21.71 10.86 15.67
C LYS A 377 22.48 11.97 14.96
N ALA A 378 22.84 11.77 13.70
CA ALA A 378 23.57 12.75 12.91
C ALA A 378 22.74 14.02 12.70
N VAL A 379 21.45 13.90 12.33
CA VAL A 379 20.56 15.04 12.11
C VAL A 379 20.27 15.78 13.41
N GLN A 380 20.13 15.09 14.55
CA GLN A 380 20.00 15.75 15.86
C GLN A 380 21.22 16.62 16.20
N ALA A 381 22.43 16.12 15.95
CA ALA A 381 23.65 16.92 16.13
C ALA A 381 23.70 18.12 15.18
N GLN A 382 23.29 17.94 13.90
CA GLN A 382 23.19 19.04 12.92
C GLN A 382 22.17 20.10 13.35
N ILE A 383 21.01 19.71 13.90
CA ILE A 383 19.99 20.63 14.41
C ILE A 383 20.60 21.47 15.56
N SER A 384 21.28 20.84 16.51
CA SER A 384 21.92 21.53 17.61
C SER A 384 22.96 22.59 17.13
N ALA A 385 23.79 22.21 16.16
CA ALA A 385 24.77 23.12 15.57
C ALA A 385 24.09 24.27 14.76
N ALA A 386 22.99 23.97 14.04
CA ALA A 386 22.23 24.96 13.31
C ALA A 386 21.55 25.97 14.25
N ASP A 387 20.98 25.53 15.37
CA ASP A 387 20.33 26.37 16.36
C ASP A 387 21.34 27.30 17.04
N GLN A 388 22.55 26.82 17.37
CA GLN A 388 23.64 27.66 17.88
C GLN A 388 24.07 28.72 16.84
N SER A 389 24.15 28.32 15.54
CA SER A 389 24.50 29.23 14.46
C SER A 389 23.43 30.30 14.25
N VAL A 390 22.14 29.94 14.33
CA VAL A 390 21.02 30.89 14.24
C VAL A 390 21.12 31.90 15.38
N ALA A 391 21.32 31.47 16.62
CA ALA A 391 21.44 32.37 17.76
C ALA A 391 22.67 33.33 17.66
N ALA A 392 23.78 32.85 17.08
CA ALA A 392 24.95 33.71 16.84
C ALA A 392 24.68 34.73 15.74
N LEU A 393 24.00 34.33 14.64
CA LEU A 393 23.65 35.25 13.56
C LEU A 393 22.56 36.25 13.96
N GLU A 394 21.63 35.90 14.84
CA GLU A 394 20.65 36.84 15.40
C GLU A 394 21.37 37.97 16.19
N ARG A 395 22.35 37.65 17.00
CA ARG A 395 23.17 38.63 17.68
C ARG A 395 23.98 39.50 16.69
N LEU A 396 24.60 38.86 15.68
CA LEU A 396 25.33 39.58 14.63
C LEU A 396 24.45 40.58 13.90
N VAL A 397 23.26 40.15 13.47
CA VAL A 397 22.30 41.03 12.76
C VAL A 397 21.88 42.21 13.66
N SER A 398 21.61 41.97 14.94
CA SER A 398 21.26 43.03 15.89
C SER A 398 22.39 44.07 16.08
N VAL A 399 23.64 43.62 16.23
CA VAL A 399 24.80 44.52 16.34
C VAL A 399 25.06 45.24 15.03
N SER A 400 25.00 44.55 13.90
CA SER A 400 25.18 45.15 12.57
C SER A 400 24.10 46.18 12.24
N TYR A 401 22.87 45.96 12.72
CA TYR A 401 21.79 46.95 12.55
C TYR A 401 22.07 48.24 13.29
N ASN A 402 22.49 48.18 14.54
CA ASN A 402 22.87 49.38 15.33
C ASN A 402 24.04 50.10 14.69
N GLY A 403 25.10 49.37 14.29
CA GLY A 403 26.25 49.95 13.62
C GLY A 403 25.93 50.61 12.27
N PHE A 404 24.96 50.01 11.55
CA PHE A 404 24.42 50.57 10.29
C PHE A 404 23.67 51.89 10.53
N LEU A 405 22.83 51.96 11.58
CA LEU A 405 22.13 53.22 11.94
C LEU A 405 23.10 54.32 12.40
N GLU A 406 24.20 53.96 13.01
CA GLU A 406 25.25 54.89 13.44
C GLU A 406 26.26 55.26 12.35
N GLY A 407 26.13 54.69 11.13
CA GLY A 407 27.05 54.89 10.01
C GLY A 407 28.40 54.18 10.14
N ASN A 408 28.55 53.29 11.14
CA ASN A 408 29.78 52.53 11.43
C ASN A 408 29.90 51.25 10.59
N ILE A 409 28.81 50.75 10.04
CA ILE A 409 28.74 49.55 9.19
C ILE A 409 27.98 49.91 7.89
N ASP A 410 28.53 49.51 6.76
CA ASP A 410 27.87 49.70 5.45
C ASP A 410 26.64 48.82 5.27
N ALA A 411 25.72 49.23 4.40
CA ALA A 411 24.47 48.55 4.11
C ALA A 411 24.72 47.10 3.58
N LEU A 412 25.74 46.92 2.74
CA LEU A 412 26.07 45.61 2.15
C LEU A 412 26.43 44.62 3.24
N SER A 413 27.26 45.00 4.22
CA SER A 413 27.65 44.15 5.36
C SER A 413 26.45 43.79 6.22
N TYR A 414 25.57 44.74 6.52
CA TYR A 414 24.34 44.48 7.26
C TYR A 414 23.40 43.49 6.54
N TYR A 415 23.07 43.76 5.23
CA TYR A 415 22.17 42.87 4.48
C TYR A 415 22.76 41.50 4.19
N ASN A 416 24.09 41.40 4.08
CA ASN A 416 24.74 40.07 4.03
C ASN A 416 24.52 39.27 5.34
N ALA A 417 24.57 39.91 6.50
CA ALA A 417 24.27 39.27 7.76
C ALA A 417 22.79 38.82 7.87
N VAL A 418 21.86 39.66 7.43
CA VAL A 418 20.41 39.34 7.33
C VAL A 418 20.17 38.14 6.43
N ASN A 419 20.73 38.12 5.22
CA ASN A 419 20.57 37.00 4.28
C ASN A 419 21.15 35.70 4.82
N ARG A 420 22.31 35.74 5.50
CA ARG A 420 22.91 34.57 6.15
C ARG A 420 22.02 34.02 7.27
N LEU A 421 21.41 34.88 8.09
CA LEU A 421 20.47 34.49 9.12
C LEU A 421 19.23 33.80 8.54
N ALA A 422 18.62 34.38 7.52
CA ALA A 422 17.47 33.82 6.85
C ALA A 422 17.76 32.44 6.26
N THR A 423 18.86 32.32 5.52
CA THR A 423 19.28 31.03 4.96
C THR A 423 19.47 29.98 6.07
N ARG A 424 20.13 30.35 7.18
CA ARG A 424 20.37 29.42 8.28
C ARG A 424 19.09 29.01 9.02
N ARG A 425 18.11 29.90 9.18
CA ARG A 425 16.79 29.58 9.71
C ARG A 425 16.04 28.59 8.84
N LEU A 426 16.07 28.77 7.50
CA LEU A 426 15.47 27.84 6.56
C LEU A 426 16.15 26.47 6.58
N ASP A 427 17.49 26.43 6.69
CA ASP A 427 18.24 25.16 6.81
C ASP A 427 17.91 24.43 8.11
N ALA A 428 17.79 25.12 9.25
CA ALA A 428 17.38 24.53 10.51
C ALA A 428 15.97 23.91 10.42
N LEU A 429 15.04 24.54 9.70
CA LEU A 429 13.69 23.96 9.44
C LEU A 429 13.75 22.72 8.55
N LYS A 430 14.59 22.71 7.51
CA LYS A 430 14.78 21.51 6.66
C LYS A 430 15.35 20.33 7.48
N LEU A 431 16.30 20.57 8.38
CA LEU A 431 16.82 19.54 9.28
C LEU A 431 15.73 18.96 10.19
N ARG A 432 14.84 19.81 10.74
CA ARG A 432 13.70 19.35 11.55
C ARG A 432 12.70 18.54 10.72
N GLN A 433 12.48 18.92 9.47
CA GLN A 433 11.69 18.12 8.51
C GLN A 433 12.32 16.74 8.30
N THR A 434 13.63 16.70 8.00
CA THR A 434 14.36 15.43 7.82
C THR A 434 14.27 14.55 9.06
N LEU A 435 14.38 15.13 10.26
CA LEU A 435 14.21 14.38 11.51
C LEU A 435 12.80 13.77 11.63
N ALA A 436 11.75 14.53 11.29
CA ALA A 436 10.39 14.03 11.30
C ALA A 436 10.17 12.89 10.28
N GLU A 437 10.76 13.00 9.10
CA GLU A 437 10.73 11.95 8.06
C GLU A 437 11.45 10.68 8.54
N LEU A 438 12.60 10.81 9.19
CA LEU A 438 13.36 9.69 9.76
C LEU A 438 12.59 8.99 10.89
N HIS A 439 11.87 9.74 11.74
CA HIS A 439 11.02 9.13 12.77
C HIS A 439 9.90 8.29 12.17
N VAL A 440 9.23 8.78 11.13
CA VAL A 440 8.20 8.00 10.41
C VAL A 440 8.81 6.77 9.73
N ALA A 441 10.00 6.91 9.12
CA ALA A 441 10.72 5.80 8.51
C ALA A 441 11.09 4.72 9.55
N LEU A 442 11.47 5.14 10.77
CA LEU A 442 11.76 4.21 11.87
C LEU A 442 10.52 3.43 12.31
N GLU A 443 9.36 4.08 12.40
CA GLU A 443 8.07 3.43 12.68
C GLU A 443 7.70 2.42 11.59
N ILE A 444 7.94 2.73 10.31
CA ILE A 444 7.74 1.78 9.21
C ILE A 444 8.67 0.57 9.39
N SER A 445 9.94 0.81 9.67
CA SER A 445 10.93 -0.26 9.88
C SER A 445 10.61 -1.13 11.09
N ALA A 446 10.07 -0.55 12.17
CA ALA A 446 9.64 -1.26 13.37
C ALA A 446 8.30 -2.00 13.20
N GLY A 447 7.46 -1.59 12.23
CA GLY A 447 6.11 -2.13 12.01
C GLY A 447 5.06 -1.66 13.03
N GLU A 448 5.37 -0.64 13.81
CA GLU A 448 4.49 -0.09 14.85
C GLU A 448 4.77 1.40 15.10
N TYR A 449 3.86 2.09 15.81
CA TYR A 449 4.12 3.44 16.32
C TYR A 449 5.13 3.38 17.48
N LEU A 450 6.17 4.20 17.38
CA LEU A 450 7.14 4.39 18.47
C LEU A 450 6.73 5.59 19.36
N GLN A 451 6.78 5.41 20.67
CA GLN A 451 6.38 6.42 21.66
C GLN A 451 7.58 7.11 22.29
#